data_f22a8cbef8d81f06757f69e759a81558
#
_entry.id   f22a8cbef8d81f06757f69e759a81558
#
_cell.length_a   1.000
_cell.length_b   1.000
_cell.length_c   1.000
_cell.angle_alpha   90.00
_cell.angle_beta   90.00
_cell.angle_gamma   90.00
#
_symmetry.space_group_name_H-M   'P 1'
#
loop_
_entity.id
_entity.type
_entity.pdbx_description
1 polymer ?
#
loop_
_entity_poly.entity_id
_entity_poly.type
_entity_poly.pdbx_seq_one_letter_code
_entity_poly.pdbx_strand_id
1 'polypeptide(L)'
;VQVGKGPFVKQYLDRLYSTIGRAVEQYSRVLAFRVDLRFPKGVELPESAYTNQVINRFIESFKAKTRHNRQKASQGNKQAHDSEVRFVWAREVGGDGRPHYHVAILLNFDAFNALGKFEAGRDNIFNRLEQAWASALGFSVDSVRGLVEIPANPAYCLRRNDPQSQADFFYRASYLCKVATKVYGSGQHGFGASRL
;
A
#
# COMPACT_ATOMS: atom_id res chain seq x y z
N VAL A 1 -0.77 -11.28 -15.58
CA VAL A 1 -1.88 -11.22 -14.59
C VAL A 1 -2.19 -12.60 -14.02
N GLN A 2 -2.80 -12.66 -12.86
CA GLN A 2 -3.22 -13.91 -12.19
C GLN A 2 -4.49 -14.48 -12.83
N VAL A 3 -4.37 -15.13 -13.99
CA VAL A 3 -5.50 -15.54 -14.85
C VAL A 3 -6.63 -16.24 -14.06
N GLY A 4 -6.32 -17.13 -13.12
CA GLY A 4 -7.32 -17.81 -12.29
C GLY A 4 -8.09 -16.91 -11.30
N LYS A 5 -7.78 -15.60 -11.23
CA LYS A 5 -8.44 -14.61 -10.38
C LYS A 5 -9.28 -13.59 -11.17
N GLY A 6 -9.24 -13.67 -12.53
CA GLY A 6 -9.99 -12.78 -13.42
C GLY A 6 -11.50 -12.99 -13.40
N PRO A 7 -12.27 -12.15 -14.12
CA PRO A 7 -11.82 -11.09 -15.02
C PRO A 7 -11.19 -9.88 -14.31
N PHE A 8 -10.47 -9.07 -15.10
CA PHE A 8 -9.76 -7.88 -14.62
C PHE A 8 -10.27 -6.61 -15.30
N VAL A 9 -10.21 -5.49 -14.56
CA VAL A 9 -10.52 -4.16 -15.11
C VAL A 9 -9.29 -3.63 -15.83
N LYS A 10 -9.36 -3.48 -17.15
CA LYS A 10 -8.23 -3.03 -18.00
C LYS A 10 -7.65 -1.70 -17.51
N GLN A 11 -8.49 -0.71 -17.22
CA GLN A 11 -8.07 0.61 -16.74
C GLN A 11 -7.27 0.55 -15.42
N TYR A 12 -7.57 -0.42 -14.55
CA TYR A 12 -6.83 -0.62 -13.31
C TYR A 12 -5.45 -1.24 -13.58
N LEU A 13 -5.38 -2.20 -14.52
CA LEU A 13 -4.10 -2.76 -14.96
C LEU A 13 -3.21 -1.70 -15.61
N ASP A 14 -3.76 -0.84 -16.45
CA ASP A 14 -3.03 0.26 -17.10
C ASP A 14 -2.47 1.24 -16.04
N ARG A 15 -3.26 1.57 -15.01
CA ARG A 15 -2.80 2.43 -13.91
C ARG A 15 -1.74 1.77 -13.04
N LEU A 16 -1.88 0.49 -12.73
CA LEU A 16 -0.86 -0.28 -12.03
C LEU A 16 0.44 -0.30 -12.81
N TYR A 17 0.39 -0.61 -14.11
CA TYR A 17 1.55 -0.62 -14.99
C TYR A 17 2.26 0.74 -15.02
N SER A 18 1.50 1.81 -15.21
CA SER A 18 2.03 3.18 -15.21
C SER A 18 2.65 3.57 -13.87
N THR A 19 2.08 3.13 -12.74
CA THR A 19 2.63 3.41 -11.41
C THR A 19 3.98 2.71 -11.21
N ILE A 20 4.11 1.45 -11.65
CA ILE A 20 5.37 0.70 -11.63
C ILE A 20 6.41 1.40 -12.53
N GLY A 21 6.04 1.72 -13.77
CA GLY A 21 6.93 2.40 -14.72
C GLY A 21 7.53 3.68 -14.13
N ARG A 22 6.69 4.55 -13.60
CA ARG A 22 7.14 5.80 -12.95
C ARG A 22 8.06 5.57 -11.75
N ALA A 23 7.81 4.54 -10.97
CA ALA A 23 8.68 4.24 -9.83
C ALA A 23 10.09 3.85 -10.28
N VAL A 24 10.21 2.99 -11.32
CA VAL A 24 11.53 2.56 -11.84
C VAL A 24 12.18 3.62 -12.73
N GLU A 25 11.44 4.57 -13.29
CA GLU A 25 11.99 5.76 -13.93
C GLU A 25 12.60 6.72 -12.92
N GLN A 26 11.97 6.87 -11.75
CA GLN A 26 12.45 7.75 -10.69
C GLN A 26 13.64 7.15 -9.96
N TYR A 27 13.61 5.85 -9.64
CA TYR A 27 14.63 5.16 -8.88
C TYR A 27 15.19 3.96 -9.65
N SER A 28 16.51 3.74 -9.59
CA SER A 28 17.15 2.59 -10.22
C SER A 28 16.74 1.26 -9.60
N ARG A 29 16.39 1.29 -8.30
CA ARG A 29 15.85 0.16 -7.53
C ARG A 29 14.62 0.61 -6.73
N VAL A 30 13.60 -0.21 -6.71
CA VAL A 30 12.33 0.08 -6.03
C VAL A 30 11.98 -1.08 -5.10
N LEU A 31 11.75 -0.78 -3.82
CA LEU A 31 11.07 -1.70 -2.91
C LEU A 31 9.57 -1.61 -3.20
N ALA A 32 9.02 -2.67 -3.78
CA ALA A 32 7.59 -2.79 -4.02
C ALA A 32 6.99 -3.88 -3.13
N PHE A 33 5.90 -3.60 -2.43
CA PHE A 33 5.29 -4.56 -1.54
C PHE A 33 3.76 -4.40 -1.49
N ARG A 34 3.11 -5.47 -0.99
CA ARG A 34 1.67 -5.50 -0.78
C ARG A 34 1.37 -5.57 0.71
N VAL A 35 0.31 -4.85 1.11
CA VAL A 35 -0.28 -4.89 2.45
C VAL A 35 -1.80 -4.92 2.33
N ASP A 36 -2.45 -5.63 3.22
CA ASP A 36 -3.91 -5.69 3.33
C ASP A 36 -4.34 -5.00 4.63
N LEU A 37 -5.27 -4.05 4.53
CA LEU A 37 -5.77 -3.27 5.65
C LEU A 37 -7.19 -3.74 5.98
N ARG A 38 -7.37 -4.17 7.22
CA ARG A 38 -8.65 -4.67 7.72
C ARG A 38 -9.20 -3.75 8.80
N PHE A 39 -10.49 -3.87 9.04
CA PHE A 39 -11.17 -3.16 10.13
C PHE A 39 -11.36 -4.07 11.33
N PRO A 40 -11.36 -3.51 12.56
CA PRO A 40 -11.59 -4.30 13.77
C PRO A 40 -13.00 -4.89 13.76
N LYS A 41 -13.13 -6.09 14.28
CA LYS A 41 -14.43 -6.76 14.46
C LYS A 41 -15.04 -6.39 15.80
N GLY A 42 -16.39 -6.40 15.87
CA GLY A 42 -17.11 -6.21 17.14
C GLY A 42 -17.12 -4.78 17.69
N VAL A 43 -16.60 -3.81 16.94
CA VAL A 43 -16.66 -2.39 17.30
C VAL A 43 -17.45 -1.60 16.27
N GLU A 44 -18.12 -0.56 16.71
CA GLU A 44 -18.76 0.41 15.83
C GLU A 44 -17.65 1.23 15.13
N LEU A 45 -17.78 1.37 13.81
CA LEU A 45 -16.84 2.12 13.02
C LEU A 45 -17.41 3.51 12.72
N PRO A 46 -16.57 4.55 12.68
CA PRO A 46 -17.02 5.86 12.25
C PRO A 46 -17.51 5.79 10.80
N GLU A 47 -18.51 6.61 10.45
CA GLU A 47 -19.10 6.65 9.11
C GLU A 47 -18.03 6.78 7.99
N SER A 48 -16.98 7.57 8.26
CA SER A 48 -15.85 7.74 7.34
C SER A 48 -15.11 6.43 7.00
N ALA A 49 -15.22 5.39 7.83
CA ALA A 49 -14.63 4.08 7.56
C ALA A 49 -15.29 3.37 6.36
N TYR A 50 -16.54 3.68 6.09
CA TYR A 50 -17.29 3.13 4.96
C TYR A 50 -17.09 3.92 3.65
N THR A 51 -16.34 5.00 3.70
CA THR A 51 -15.99 5.84 2.56
C THR A 51 -14.51 5.73 2.20
N ASN A 52 -14.11 6.26 1.03
CA ASN A 52 -12.71 6.32 0.63
C ASN A 52 -11.88 7.36 1.42
N GLN A 53 -12.49 8.10 2.35
CA GLN A 53 -11.75 9.02 3.21
C GLN A 53 -10.72 8.28 4.09
N VAL A 54 -11.07 7.08 4.57
CA VAL A 54 -10.16 6.31 5.44
C VAL A 54 -8.88 5.89 4.71
N ILE A 55 -8.99 5.41 3.47
CA ILE A 55 -7.78 5.04 2.70
C ILE A 55 -6.96 6.26 2.33
N ASN A 56 -7.59 7.41 2.04
CA ASN A 56 -6.89 8.65 1.79
C ASN A 56 -6.13 9.12 3.05
N ARG A 57 -6.74 9.07 4.23
CA ARG A 57 -6.08 9.38 5.52
C ARG A 57 -4.90 8.44 5.78
N PHE A 58 -5.06 7.14 5.51
CA PHE A 58 -3.96 6.17 5.63
C PHE A 58 -2.78 6.55 4.75
N ILE A 59 -3.03 6.81 3.46
CA ILE A 59 -1.98 7.18 2.50
C ILE A 59 -1.27 8.45 2.93
N GLU A 60 -2.00 9.50 3.29
CA GLU A 60 -1.39 10.77 3.70
C GLU A 60 -0.60 10.63 5.02
N SER A 61 -1.11 9.86 5.99
CA SER A 61 -0.39 9.57 7.23
C SER A 61 0.89 8.76 6.95
N PHE A 62 0.85 7.76 6.08
CA PHE A 62 2.02 6.97 5.71
C PHE A 62 3.07 7.81 4.96
N LYS A 63 2.65 8.65 4.02
CA LYS A 63 3.53 9.62 3.34
C LYS A 63 4.22 10.56 4.32
N ALA A 64 3.46 11.13 5.27
CA ALA A 64 4.00 12.05 6.27
C ALA A 64 5.06 11.36 7.15
N LYS A 65 4.80 10.12 7.61
CA LYS A 65 5.74 9.33 8.40
C LYS A 65 7.00 8.95 7.62
N THR A 66 6.84 8.59 6.34
CA THR A 66 7.95 8.30 5.44
C THR A 66 8.82 9.54 5.24
N ARG A 67 8.22 10.68 4.95
CA ARG A 67 8.92 11.96 4.79
C ARG A 67 9.68 12.36 6.06
N HIS A 68 9.02 12.28 7.22
CA HIS A 68 9.66 12.57 8.50
C HIS A 68 10.88 11.68 8.75
N ASN A 69 10.77 10.38 8.47
CA ASN A 69 11.90 9.46 8.59
C ASN A 69 13.06 9.85 7.66
N ARG A 70 12.77 10.28 6.42
CA ARG A 70 13.82 10.70 5.48
C ARG A 70 14.46 12.02 5.90
N GLN A 71 13.69 12.98 6.37
CA GLN A 71 14.19 14.22 6.94
C GLN A 71 15.14 13.95 8.13
N LYS A 72 14.75 13.06 9.06
CA LYS A 72 15.61 12.67 10.17
C LYS A 72 16.90 11.98 9.69
N ALA A 73 16.80 11.10 8.69
CA ALA A 73 17.97 10.43 8.13
C ALA A 73 18.95 11.41 7.47
N SER A 74 18.43 12.42 6.73
CA SER A 74 19.26 13.43 6.06
C SER A 74 19.96 14.39 7.04
N GLN A 75 19.40 14.60 8.24
CA GLN A 75 20.06 15.36 9.31
C GLN A 75 21.31 14.63 9.84
N GLY A 76 21.23 13.30 9.93
CA GLY A 76 22.36 12.47 10.38
C GLY A 76 23.34 12.09 9.27
N ASN A 77 22.88 12.06 8.02
CA ASN A 77 23.68 11.72 6.85
C ASN A 77 23.20 12.50 5.62
N LYS A 78 24.01 13.46 5.15
CA LYS A 78 23.72 14.28 3.96
C LYS A 78 23.55 13.47 2.67
N GLN A 79 24.06 12.24 2.62
CA GLN A 79 23.92 11.32 1.49
C GLN A 79 22.72 10.37 1.63
N ALA A 80 21.87 10.54 2.65
CA ALA A 80 20.71 9.70 2.83
C ALA A 80 19.74 9.84 1.63
N HIS A 81 19.38 8.71 1.05
CA HIS A 81 18.46 8.67 -0.07
C HIS A 81 17.06 9.10 0.36
N ASP A 82 16.41 9.92 -0.47
CA ASP A 82 15.00 10.27 -0.30
C ASP A 82 14.08 9.20 -0.92
N SER A 83 12.81 9.23 -0.55
CA SER A 83 11.80 8.31 -1.07
C SER A 83 10.42 8.94 -1.07
N GLU A 84 9.84 9.07 -2.25
CA GLU A 84 8.41 9.29 -2.40
C GLU A 84 7.63 7.98 -2.24
N VAL A 85 6.38 8.10 -1.79
CA VAL A 85 5.45 6.98 -1.69
C VAL A 85 4.57 6.94 -2.93
N ARG A 86 4.77 5.92 -3.78
CA ARG A 86 3.83 5.59 -4.85
C ARG A 86 2.96 4.41 -4.42
N PHE A 87 1.72 4.39 -4.85
CA PHE A 87 0.76 3.39 -4.40
C PHE A 87 -0.32 3.09 -5.43
N VAL A 88 -0.88 1.90 -5.29
CA VAL A 88 -2.15 1.49 -5.89
C VAL A 88 -2.96 0.81 -4.79
N TRP A 89 -4.25 1.12 -4.68
CA TRP A 89 -5.13 0.44 -3.74
C TRP A 89 -6.41 -0.06 -4.41
N ALA A 90 -6.95 -1.12 -3.85
CA ALA A 90 -8.25 -1.65 -4.21
C ALA A 90 -9.10 -1.83 -2.96
N ARG A 91 -10.36 -1.41 -3.01
CA ARG A 91 -11.37 -1.60 -1.98
C ARG A 91 -12.23 -2.81 -2.34
N GLU A 92 -12.39 -3.69 -1.38
CA GLU A 92 -13.29 -4.83 -1.46
C GLU A 92 -14.24 -4.80 -0.25
N VAL A 93 -15.41 -5.41 -0.38
CA VAL A 93 -16.36 -5.55 0.73
C VAL A 93 -16.54 -7.02 1.00
N GLY A 94 -16.29 -7.43 2.23
CA GLY A 94 -16.47 -8.81 2.67
C GLY A 94 -17.95 -9.19 2.80
N GLY A 95 -18.20 -10.47 3.04
CA GLY A 95 -19.56 -10.98 3.24
C GLY A 95 -20.26 -10.41 4.50
N ASP A 96 -19.48 -9.85 5.42
CA ASP A 96 -19.95 -9.14 6.62
C ASP A 96 -20.28 -7.65 6.37
N GLY A 97 -20.24 -7.20 5.11
CA GLY A 97 -20.47 -5.81 4.71
C GLY A 97 -19.32 -4.85 5.04
N ARG A 98 -18.24 -5.33 5.68
CA ARG A 98 -17.09 -4.48 6.05
C ARG A 98 -16.13 -4.32 4.87
N PRO A 99 -15.69 -3.10 4.60
CA PRO A 99 -14.66 -2.88 3.59
C PRO A 99 -13.31 -3.42 4.08
N HIS A 100 -12.43 -3.76 3.15
CA HIS A 100 -11.01 -3.95 3.38
C HIS A 100 -10.24 -3.46 2.16
N TYR A 101 -8.98 -3.13 2.37
CA TYR A 101 -8.16 -2.57 1.31
C TYR A 101 -6.94 -3.44 1.05
N HIS A 102 -6.69 -3.70 -0.22
CA HIS A 102 -5.42 -4.23 -0.70
C HIS A 102 -4.61 -3.07 -1.23
N VAL A 103 -3.41 -2.89 -0.73
CA VAL A 103 -2.57 -1.76 -1.12
C VAL A 103 -1.22 -2.28 -1.62
N ALA A 104 -0.81 -1.85 -2.80
CA ALA A 104 0.55 -2.00 -3.31
C ALA A 104 1.28 -0.67 -3.10
N ILE A 105 2.45 -0.71 -2.48
CA ILE A 105 3.28 0.46 -2.17
C ILE A 105 4.65 0.28 -2.81
N LEU A 106 5.18 1.36 -3.37
CA LEU A 106 6.49 1.41 -4.02
C LEU A 106 7.30 2.56 -3.42
N LEU A 107 8.52 2.23 -2.97
CA LEU A 107 9.46 3.15 -2.32
C LEU A 107 10.85 3.04 -2.98
N ASN A 108 11.69 4.04 -2.78
CA ASN A 108 13.10 3.94 -3.13
C ASN A 108 13.79 2.83 -2.32
N PHE A 109 14.33 1.81 -3.01
CA PHE A 109 15.01 0.68 -2.36
C PHE A 109 16.27 1.11 -1.60
N ASP A 110 16.95 2.15 -2.08
CA ASP A 110 18.17 2.66 -1.45
C ASP A 110 17.89 3.43 -0.15
N ALA A 111 16.64 3.86 0.04
CA ALA A 111 16.16 4.44 1.28
C ALA A 111 15.53 3.40 2.22
N PHE A 112 14.87 2.38 1.65
CA PHE A 112 14.14 1.34 2.38
C PHE A 112 14.25 0.01 1.64
N ASN A 113 15.06 -0.91 2.16
CA ASN A 113 15.33 -2.20 1.52
C ASN A 113 14.50 -3.37 2.05
N ALA A 114 13.75 -3.18 3.14
CA ALA A 114 12.91 -4.20 3.76
C ALA A 114 11.76 -3.56 4.57
N LEU A 115 10.71 -4.35 4.86
CA LEU A 115 9.61 -3.94 5.75
C LEU A 115 10.04 -3.85 7.22
N GLY A 116 11.11 -4.55 7.58
CA GLY A 116 11.60 -4.70 8.94
C GLY A 116 10.92 -5.84 9.71
N LYS A 117 11.31 -6.01 10.96
CA LYS A 117 10.68 -7.01 11.83
C LYS A 117 9.25 -6.59 12.18
N PHE A 118 8.35 -7.57 12.23
CA PHE A 118 6.93 -7.38 12.56
C PHE A 118 6.73 -7.42 14.09
N GLU A 119 7.47 -6.56 14.77
CA GLU A 119 7.46 -6.39 16.22
C GLU A 119 7.09 -4.94 16.55
N ALA A 120 6.27 -4.74 17.58
CA ALA A 120 5.86 -3.41 18.00
C ALA A 120 7.04 -2.54 18.48
N GLY A 121 6.91 -1.22 18.31
CA GLY A 121 7.90 -0.24 18.80
C GLY A 121 9.17 -0.12 17.97
N ARG A 122 9.26 -0.78 16.82
CA ARG A 122 10.41 -0.64 15.92
C ARG A 122 10.23 0.56 14.99
N ASP A 123 11.33 1.24 14.68
CA ASP A 123 11.36 2.29 13.65
C ASP A 123 11.57 1.67 12.27
N ASN A 124 10.53 1.07 11.68
CA ASN A 124 10.55 0.41 10.39
C ASN A 124 9.26 0.65 9.58
N ILE A 125 9.19 0.15 8.35
CA ILE A 125 8.03 0.32 7.47
C ILE A 125 6.78 -0.33 8.07
N PHE A 126 6.89 -1.54 8.63
CA PHE A 126 5.75 -2.24 9.19
C PHE A 126 5.07 -1.42 10.30
N ASN A 127 5.84 -0.92 11.26
CA ASN A 127 5.28 -0.10 12.34
C ASN A 127 4.71 1.25 11.83
N ARG A 128 5.30 1.83 10.78
CA ARG A 128 4.71 3.04 10.14
C ARG A 128 3.38 2.75 9.46
N LEU A 129 3.20 1.55 8.88
CA LEU A 129 1.90 1.11 8.32
C LEU A 129 0.84 0.98 9.43
N GLU A 130 1.17 0.32 10.56
CA GLU A 130 0.26 0.20 11.70
C GLU A 130 -0.10 1.58 12.27
N GLN A 131 0.88 2.44 12.49
CA GLN A 131 0.67 3.81 12.96
C GLN A 131 -0.19 4.64 11.99
N ALA A 132 0.00 4.45 10.67
CA ALA A 132 -0.79 5.14 9.67
C ALA A 132 -2.24 4.63 9.64
N TRP A 133 -2.44 3.33 9.80
CA TRP A 133 -3.77 2.75 9.86
C TRP A 133 -4.51 3.15 11.14
N ALA A 134 -3.84 3.13 12.29
CA ALA A 134 -4.37 3.64 13.55
C ALA A 134 -4.83 5.10 13.43
N SER A 135 -3.96 5.96 12.86
CA SER A 135 -4.28 7.38 12.61
C SER A 135 -5.48 7.54 11.68
N ALA A 136 -5.60 6.71 10.63
CA ALA A 136 -6.70 6.78 9.69
C ALA A 136 -8.05 6.42 10.31
N LEU A 137 -8.03 5.46 11.25
CA LEU A 137 -9.21 4.99 11.98
C LEU A 137 -9.55 5.85 13.21
N GLY A 138 -8.63 6.67 13.70
CA GLY A 138 -8.78 7.40 14.95
C GLY A 138 -8.61 6.49 16.19
N PHE A 139 -7.85 5.41 16.07
CA PHE A 139 -7.58 4.44 17.13
C PHE A 139 -6.14 4.49 17.63
N SER A 140 -5.87 3.88 18.80
CA SER A 140 -4.50 3.63 19.25
C SER A 140 -3.82 2.59 18.36
N VAL A 141 -2.47 2.60 18.32
CA VAL A 141 -1.71 1.60 17.57
C VAL A 141 -1.98 0.19 18.10
N ASP A 142 -2.14 0.03 19.41
CA ASP A 142 -2.43 -1.26 20.02
C ASP A 142 -3.78 -1.83 19.59
N SER A 143 -4.76 -0.97 19.32
CA SER A 143 -6.10 -1.36 18.88
C SER A 143 -6.14 -1.83 17.40
N VAL A 144 -5.09 -1.56 16.63
CA VAL A 144 -5.00 -1.98 15.21
C VAL A 144 -4.02 -3.11 14.97
N ARG A 145 -3.43 -3.67 16.03
CA ARG A 145 -2.53 -4.84 15.90
C ARG A 145 -3.24 -5.99 15.21
N GLY A 146 -2.56 -6.58 14.20
CA GLY A 146 -3.11 -7.65 13.38
C GLY A 146 -4.13 -7.20 12.32
N LEU A 147 -4.45 -5.90 12.22
CA LEU A 147 -5.31 -5.36 11.15
C LEU A 147 -4.52 -4.93 9.90
N VAL A 148 -3.21 -4.78 10.03
CA VAL A 148 -2.26 -4.58 8.93
C VAL A 148 -1.64 -5.93 8.61
N GLU A 149 -2.20 -6.62 7.62
CA GLU A 149 -1.80 -7.97 7.24
C GLU A 149 -0.77 -7.90 6.12
N ILE A 150 0.37 -8.53 6.35
CA ILE A 150 1.42 -8.67 5.33
C ILE A 150 1.29 -10.06 4.72
N PRO A 151 0.87 -10.18 3.44
CA PRO A 151 0.69 -11.48 2.81
C PRO A 151 2.03 -12.17 2.56
N ALA A 152 2.01 -13.49 2.35
CA ALA A 152 3.21 -14.25 2.00
C ALA A 152 3.90 -13.66 0.75
N ASN A 153 5.24 -13.62 0.76
CA ASN A 153 6.08 -13.04 -0.30
C ASN A 153 5.64 -11.62 -0.68
N PRO A 154 5.62 -10.68 0.29
CA PRO A 154 5.01 -9.37 0.08
C PRO A 154 5.91 -8.42 -0.71
N ALA A 155 7.24 -8.58 -0.62
CA ALA A 155 8.22 -7.58 -1.03
C ALA A 155 9.05 -8.05 -2.23
N TYR A 156 9.26 -7.11 -3.16
CA TYR A 156 10.01 -7.28 -4.41
C TYR A 156 11.02 -6.14 -4.56
N CYS A 157 12.20 -6.45 -5.05
CA CYS A 157 13.17 -5.44 -5.48
C CYS A 157 13.04 -5.28 -7.00
N LEU A 158 12.34 -4.25 -7.44
CA LEU A 158 12.25 -3.94 -8.87
C LEU A 158 13.50 -3.18 -9.30
N ARG A 159 14.02 -3.50 -10.47
CA ARG A 159 15.16 -2.83 -11.09
C ARG A 159 14.76 -2.19 -12.42
N ARG A 160 15.29 -1.00 -12.68
CA ARG A 160 15.01 -0.28 -13.94
C ARG A 160 15.34 -1.12 -15.18
N ASN A 161 16.47 -1.80 -15.16
CA ASN A 161 16.99 -2.57 -16.28
C ASN A 161 16.68 -4.08 -16.17
N ASP A 162 15.68 -4.45 -15.36
CA ASP A 162 15.23 -5.83 -15.19
C ASP A 162 13.71 -5.91 -15.37
N PRO A 163 13.22 -6.06 -16.62
CA PRO A 163 11.81 -6.19 -16.93
C PRO A 163 11.15 -7.37 -16.21
N GLN A 164 11.90 -8.44 -15.91
CA GLN A 164 11.34 -9.61 -15.23
C GLN A 164 10.94 -9.28 -13.79
N SER A 165 11.78 -8.55 -13.05
CA SER A 165 11.42 -8.11 -11.67
C SER A 165 10.17 -7.24 -11.65
N GLN A 166 9.98 -6.40 -12.66
CA GLN A 166 8.79 -5.56 -12.81
C GLN A 166 7.55 -6.41 -13.16
N ALA A 167 7.71 -7.39 -14.05
CA ALA A 167 6.65 -8.32 -14.46
C ALA A 167 6.18 -9.21 -13.28
N ASP A 168 7.09 -9.67 -12.44
CA ASP A 168 6.78 -10.50 -11.27
C ASP A 168 5.92 -9.72 -10.27
N PHE A 169 6.29 -8.47 -9.98
CA PHE A 169 5.47 -7.63 -9.11
C PHE A 169 4.14 -7.24 -9.77
N PHE A 170 4.14 -6.90 -11.06
CA PHE A 170 2.91 -6.64 -11.80
C PHE A 170 1.96 -7.85 -11.73
N TYR A 171 2.48 -9.06 -11.93
CA TYR A 171 1.71 -10.28 -11.77
C TYR A 171 1.10 -10.38 -10.37
N ARG A 172 1.90 -10.17 -9.33
CA ARG A 172 1.45 -10.21 -7.93
C ARG A 172 0.39 -9.15 -7.63
N ALA A 173 0.62 -7.90 -8.07
CA ALA A 173 -0.24 -6.76 -7.80
C ALA A 173 -1.49 -6.73 -8.70
N SER A 174 -1.51 -7.48 -9.82
CA SER A 174 -2.69 -7.56 -10.70
C SER A 174 -3.94 -8.09 -9.98
N TYR A 175 -3.78 -8.79 -8.86
CA TYR A 175 -4.89 -9.17 -7.98
C TYR A 175 -5.77 -7.98 -7.57
N LEU A 176 -5.20 -6.80 -7.37
CA LEU A 176 -5.92 -5.58 -7.01
C LEU A 176 -6.87 -5.12 -8.14
N CYS A 177 -6.62 -5.56 -9.36
CA CYS A 177 -7.35 -5.15 -10.55
C CYS A 177 -8.51 -6.09 -10.92
N LYS A 178 -8.76 -7.16 -10.15
CA LYS A 178 -9.86 -8.11 -10.42
C LYS A 178 -11.22 -7.41 -10.31
N VAL A 179 -12.19 -7.88 -11.08
CA VAL A 179 -13.58 -7.42 -11.03
C VAL A 179 -14.30 -7.94 -9.79
N ALA A 180 -14.06 -9.20 -9.43
CA ALA A 180 -14.71 -9.86 -8.29
C ALA A 180 -14.48 -9.09 -6.98
N THR A 181 -15.49 -9.05 -6.12
CA THR A 181 -15.50 -8.38 -4.81
C THR A 181 -15.47 -6.84 -4.85
N LYS A 182 -15.52 -6.22 -6.04
CA LYS A 182 -15.74 -4.77 -6.18
C LYS A 182 -17.23 -4.46 -6.07
N VAL A 183 -17.57 -3.48 -5.24
CA VAL A 183 -18.93 -2.95 -5.14
C VAL A 183 -19.03 -1.71 -6.01
N TYR A 184 -19.93 -1.75 -6.97
CA TYR A 184 -20.23 -0.63 -7.87
C TYR A 184 -21.54 0.04 -7.44
N GLY A 185 -21.70 1.33 -7.75
CA GLY A 185 -22.95 2.06 -7.46
C GLY A 185 -23.08 2.60 -6.03
N SER A 186 -22.10 2.37 -5.16
CA SER A 186 -22.06 2.90 -3.78
C SER A 186 -21.57 4.35 -3.65
N GLY A 187 -21.28 5.03 -4.76
CA GLY A 187 -20.64 6.35 -4.75
C GLY A 187 -19.15 6.33 -4.34
N GLN A 188 -18.60 5.15 -4.03
CA GLN A 188 -17.19 4.99 -3.62
C GLN A 188 -16.38 4.34 -4.73
N HIS A 189 -15.17 4.86 -4.96
CA HIS A 189 -14.25 4.23 -5.92
C HIS A 189 -13.73 2.90 -5.36
N GLY A 190 -13.76 1.86 -6.19
CA GLY A 190 -13.21 0.54 -5.85
C GLY A 190 -11.69 0.43 -6.06
N PHE A 191 -11.04 1.49 -6.58
CA PHE A 191 -9.64 1.49 -6.94
C PHE A 191 -9.07 2.92 -6.98
N GLY A 192 -7.81 3.08 -6.60
CA GLY A 192 -7.07 4.32 -6.74
C GLY A 192 -5.57 4.09 -6.88
N ALA A 193 -4.88 5.07 -7.43
CA ALA A 193 -3.43 5.06 -7.60
C ALA A 193 -2.86 6.46 -7.39
N SER A 194 -1.56 6.52 -7.04
CA SER A 194 -0.84 7.79 -7.00
C SER A 194 -0.95 8.51 -8.35
N ARG A 195 -1.21 9.80 -8.29
CA ARG A 195 -1.15 10.69 -9.45
C ARG A 195 0.32 10.97 -9.79
N LEU A 196 0.50 11.60 -10.95
CA LEU A 196 1.80 12.11 -11.44
C LEU A 196 2.45 13.03 -10.42
#